data_023662aba6019f83db8acd45c7821799
#
_entry.id   023662aba6019f83db8acd45c7821799
#
_cell.length_a   1.000
_cell.length_b   1.000
_cell.length_c   1.000
_cell.angle_alpha   90.00
_cell.angle_beta   90.00
_cell.angle_gamma   90.00
#
_symmetry.space_group_name_H-M   'P 1'
#
loop_
_entity.id
_entity.type
_entity.pdbx_description
1 polymer ?
#
loop_
_entity_poly.entity_id
_entity_poly.type
_entity_poly.pdbx_seq_one_letter_code
_entity_poly.pdbx_strand_id
1 'polypeptide(L)'
;MQHGRFFMSKVWEFFENMNEAVYASDVDTYELLYLNKAARDLFQFKDESDYKGKNCYEILQQCSSPCAMCTNNRLKPGVFYEWSRFNPLVRRSYLLKDTMVIDDGRRVRIEMAIDLDIHELAKRSFSEFTDNEALINEGLRCALAEETPEQSIDTLLQYLGQMFQSDRVYIFEKNKHGNFDNTYEWCADGIIPEIDELQNVNMDIIDWWY
;
A
#
# COMPACT_ATOMS: atom_id res chain seq x y z
N MET A 1 0.66 -28.01 33.57
CA MET A 1 1.77 -27.61 32.64
C MET A 1 1.42 -27.70 31.14
N GLN A 2 0.16 -27.81 30.72
CA GLN A 2 -0.25 -27.87 29.30
C GLN A 2 -0.86 -26.54 28.76
N HIS A 3 -1.10 -25.54 29.63
CA HIS A 3 -1.78 -24.30 29.23
C HIS A 3 -0.87 -23.30 28.47
N GLY A 4 0.43 -23.27 28.75
CA GLY A 4 1.37 -22.33 28.11
C GLY A 4 1.63 -22.63 26.64
N ARG A 5 1.79 -23.90 26.30
CA ARG A 5 2.07 -24.33 24.92
C ARG A 5 0.92 -24.07 23.94
N PHE A 6 -0.33 -24.10 24.43
CA PHE A 6 -1.52 -23.88 23.59
C PHE A 6 -1.76 -22.39 23.28
N PHE A 7 -1.39 -21.51 24.21
CA PHE A 7 -1.55 -20.06 24.03
C PHE A 7 -0.54 -19.51 23.02
N MET A 8 0.74 -19.88 23.14
CA MET A 8 1.80 -19.43 22.21
C MET A 8 1.61 -19.96 20.79
N SER A 9 1.07 -21.18 20.61
CA SER A 9 0.77 -21.69 19.25
C SER A 9 -0.27 -20.82 18.53
N LYS A 10 -1.29 -20.31 19.24
CA LYS A 10 -2.30 -19.40 18.66
C LYS A 10 -1.77 -18.00 18.34
N VAL A 11 -0.82 -17.50 19.13
CA VAL A 11 -0.18 -16.19 18.86
C VAL A 11 0.65 -16.26 17.57
N TRP A 12 1.39 -17.36 17.37
CA TRP A 12 2.17 -17.54 16.14
C TRP A 12 1.26 -17.75 14.92
N GLU A 13 0.13 -18.43 15.06
CA GLU A 13 -0.87 -18.58 14.00
C GLU A 13 -1.45 -17.23 13.58
N PHE A 14 -1.63 -16.29 14.51
CA PHE A 14 -2.04 -14.91 14.22
C PHE A 14 -1.03 -14.18 13.31
N PHE A 15 0.27 -14.31 13.58
CA PHE A 15 1.31 -13.65 12.78
C PHE A 15 1.60 -14.35 11.45
N GLU A 16 1.27 -15.63 11.30
CA GLU A 16 1.70 -16.46 10.18
C GLU A 16 1.30 -15.89 8.81
N ASN A 17 0.10 -15.34 8.71
CA ASN A 17 -0.45 -14.81 7.45
C ASN A 17 -0.40 -13.28 7.33
N MET A 18 0.34 -12.60 8.20
CA MET A 18 0.58 -11.16 8.06
C MET A 18 1.50 -10.88 6.87
N ASN A 19 1.27 -9.74 6.21
CA ASN A 19 2.11 -9.30 5.10
C ASN A 19 3.45 -8.71 5.55
N GLU A 20 3.49 -8.21 6.80
CA GLU A 20 4.69 -7.72 7.43
C GLU A 20 5.57 -8.88 7.88
N ALA A 21 6.89 -8.75 7.72
CA ALA A 21 7.81 -9.74 8.23
C ALA A 21 7.86 -9.68 9.76
N VAL A 22 7.52 -10.80 10.42
CA VAL A 22 7.54 -10.93 11.88
C VAL A 22 8.48 -12.06 12.26
N TYR A 23 9.34 -11.79 13.23
CA TYR A 23 10.16 -12.84 13.84
C TYR A 23 10.25 -12.71 15.36
N ALA A 24 10.54 -13.84 16.00
CA ALA A 24 10.82 -13.91 17.41
C ALA A 24 12.20 -14.50 17.68
N SER A 25 12.90 -13.91 18.63
CA SER A 25 14.21 -14.39 19.10
C SER A 25 14.31 -14.33 20.61
N ASP A 26 15.12 -15.19 21.17
CA ASP A 26 15.50 -15.12 22.57
C ASP A 26 16.37 -13.88 22.83
N VAL A 27 16.03 -13.10 23.86
CA VAL A 27 16.73 -11.86 24.19
C VAL A 27 18.16 -12.13 24.68
N ASP A 28 18.37 -13.23 25.37
CA ASP A 28 19.63 -13.55 26.04
C ASP A 28 20.60 -14.33 25.13
N THR A 29 20.07 -15.29 24.38
CA THR A 29 20.88 -16.15 23.51
C THR A 29 20.89 -15.72 22.04
N TYR A 30 19.99 -14.79 21.65
CA TYR A 30 19.78 -14.35 20.26
C TYR A 30 19.24 -15.43 19.33
N GLU A 31 18.88 -16.60 19.85
CA GLU A 31 18.35 -17.72 19.08
C GLU A 31 17.04 -17.36 18.40
N LEU A 32 16.91 -17.61 17.10
CA LEU A 32 15.66 -17.48 16.37
C LEU A 32 14.69 -18.60 16.74
N LEU A 33 13.50 -18.22 17.18
CA LEU A 33 12.45 -19.09 17.67
C LEU A 33 11.32 -19.25 16.66
N TYR A 34 11.04 -18.18 15.92
CA TYR A 34 9.91 -18.12 14.98
C TYR A 34 10.18 -17.09 13.89
N LEU A 35 9.76 -17.39 12.67
CA LEU A 35 9.58 -16.47 11.55
C LEU A 35 8.23 -16.76 10.92
N ASN A 36 7.43 -15.71 10.63
CA ASN A 36 6.20 -15.87 9.86
C ASN A 36 6.48 -16.11 8.38
N LYS A 37 5.45 -16.41 7.60
CA LYS A 37 5.58 -16.66 6.16
C LYS A 37 6.29 -15.50 5.43
N ALA A 38 5.89 -14.24 5.69
CA ALA A 38 6.49 -13.07 5.05
C ALA A 38 8.00 -12.92 5.36
N ALA A 39 8.42 -13.20 6.60
CA ALA A 39 9.83 -13.19 6.97
C ALA A 39 10.62 -14.32 6.29
N ARG A 40 10.07 -15.53 6.23
CA ARG A 40 10.70 -16.65 5.52
C ARG A 40 10.86 -16.37 4.03
N ASP A 41 9.82 -15.86 3.38
CA ASP A 41 9.84 -15.48 1.96
C ASP A 41 10.88 -14.38 1.69
N LEU A 42 10.97 -13.36 2.56
CA LEU A 42 11.92 -12.25 2.45
C LEU A 42 13.37 -12.73 2.48
N PHE A 43 13.71 -13.67 3.37
CA PHE A 43 15.05 -14.23 3.52
C PHE A 43 15.26 -15.53 2.73
N GLN A 44 14.27 -15.96 1.94
CA GLN A 44 14.31 -17.16 1.08
C GLN A 44 14.55 -18.47 1.85
N PHE A 45 14.04 -18.57 3.09
CA PHE A 45 14.09 -19.78 3.88
C PHE A 45 12.98 -20.76 3.44
N LYS A 46 13.32 -22.03 3.31
CA LYS A 46 12.43 -23.08 2.81
C LYS A 46 11.69 -23.80 3.94
N ASP A 47 12.38 -24.02 5.04
CA ASP A 47 11.83 -24.72 6.21
C ASP A 47 12.42 -24.17 7.53
N GLU A 48 11.92 -24.67 8.66
CA GLU A 48 12.37 -24.23 9.98
C GLU A 48 13.85 -24.52 10.27
N SER A 49 14.44 -25.52 9.65
CA SER A 49 15.86 -25.87 9.86
C SER A 49 16.81 -24.81 9.31
N ASP A 50 16.34 -23.96 8.40
CA ASP A 50 17.14 -22.88 7.84
C ASP A 50 17.44 -21.79 8.86
N TYR A 51 16.59 -21.59 9.86
CA TYR A 51 16.71 -20.50 10.83
C TYR A 51 16.60 -20.91 12.30
N LYS A 52 15.79 -21.90 12.63
CA LYS A 52 15.49 -22.28 14.03
C LYS A 52 16.75 -22.76 14.74
N GLY A 53 16.96 -22.23 15.95
CA GLY A 53 18.15 -22.54 16.74
C GLY A 53 19.43 -21.81 16.30
N LYS A 54 19.37 -20.98 15.26
CA LYS A 54 20.47 -20.12 14.81
C LYS A 54 20.32 -18.73 15.36
N ASN A 55 21.42 -17.96 15.43
CA ASN A 55 21.38 -16.61 15.97
C ASN A 55 20.80 -15.60 14.97
N CYS A 56 19.91 -14.71 15.44
CA CYS A 56 19.26 -13.72 14.59
C CYS A 56 20.27 -12.81 13.86
N TYR A 57 21.37 -12.43 14.53
CA TYR A 57 22.40 -11.59 13.92
C TYR A 57 23.20 -12.31 12.81
N GLU A 58 23.35 -13.63 12.88
CA GLU A 58 24.01 -14.42 11.83
C GLU A 58 23.13 -14.55 10.61
N ILE A 59 21.85 -14.91 10.80
CA ILE A 59 20.93 -15.28 9.71
C ILE A 59 20.28 -14.05 9.07
N LEU A 60 19.83 -13.08 9.88
CA LEU A 60 19.08 -11.93 9.37
C LEU A 60 19.97 -10.71 9.08
N GLN A 61 21.25 -10.71 9.53
CA GLN A 61 22.15 -9.57 9.38
C GLN A 61 23.54 -9.95 8.84
N GLN A 62 23.83 -11.27 8.70
CA GLN A 62 25.14 -11.81 8.32
C GLN A 62 26.30 -11.24 9.16
N CYS A 63 26.06 -11.07 10.46
CA CYS A 63 27.06 -10.62 11.42
C CYS A 63 27.60 -11.81 12.22
N SER A 64 28.87 -11.76 12.60
CA SER A 64 29.52 -12.77 13.46
C SER A 64 29.31 -12.56 14.94
N SER A 65 28.64 -11.46 15.34
CA SER A 65 28.36 -11.08 16.72
C SER A 65 27.06 -10.27 16.79
N PRO A 66 26.45 -10.11 17.98
CA PRO A 66 25.26 -9.30 18.15
C PRO A 66 25.40 -7.90 17.53
N CYS A 67 24.35 -7.46 16.83
CA CYS A 67 24.34 -6.19 16.10
C CYS A 67 24.64 -5.00 17.02
N ALA A 68 25.48 -4.07 16.59
CA ALA A 68 25.79 -2.87 17.36
C ALA A 68 24.55 -2.01 17.71
N MET A 69 23.49 -2.11 16.86
CA MET A 69 22.20 -1.42 17.05
C MET A 69 21.14 -2.31 17.72
N CYS A 70 21.50 -3.48 18.26
CA CYS A 70 20.54 -4.40 18.88
C CYS A 70 19.72 -3.72 19.98
N THR A 71 18.41 -3.87 19.93
CA THR A 71 17.48 -3.24 20.86
C THR A 71 17.22 -4.05 22.12
N ASN A 72 17.73 -5.30 22.23
CA ASN A 72 17.46 -6.21 23.34
C ASN A 72 17.62 -5.56 24.73
N ASN A 73 18.63 -4.71 24.93
CA ASN A 73 18.89 -4.02 26.19
C ASN A 73 17.97 -2.82 26.47
N ARG A 74 17.14 -2.42 25.51
CA ARG A 74 16.17 -1.30 25.60
C ARG A 74 14.75 -1.79 25.82
N LEU A 75 14.47 -3.08 25.52
CA LEU A 75 13.13 -3.63 25.56
C LEU A 75 12.62 -3.81 26.99
N LYS A 76 11.33 -3.55 27.16
CA LYS A 76 10.58 -3.80 28.39
C LYS A 76 9.36 -4.65 28.07
N PRO A 77 8.93 -5.54 28.97
CA PRO A 77 7.76 -6.38 28.72
C PRO A 77 6.51 -5.55 28.39
N GLY A 78 5.87 -5.88 27.26
CA GLY A 78 4.63 -5.26 26.82
C GLY A 78 4.74 -3.81 26.30
N VAL A 79 5.97 -3.26 26.19
CA VAL A 79 6.23 -1.91 25.65
C VAL A 79 6.84 -2.04 24.28
N PHE A 80 6.26 -1.35 23.29
CA PHE A 80 6.82 -1.28 21.96
C PHE A 80 7.91 -0.23 21.85
N TYR A 81 9.02 -0.58 21.20
CA TYR A 81 10.10 0.31 20.80
C TYR A 81 10.10 0.42 19.28
N GLU A 82 9.91 1.62 18.76
CA GLU A 82 9.83 1.90 17.32
C GLU A 82 11.12 2.59 16.85
N TRP A 83 11.63 2.13 15.70
CA TRP A 83 12.82 2.70 15.08
C TRP A 83 12.85 2.35 13.59
N SER A 84 13.62 3.07 12.81
CA SER A 84 13.75 2.81 11.37
C SER A 84 15.17 2.39 11.01
N ARG A 85 15.26 1.53 9.99
CA ARG A 85 16.54 1.03 9.52
C ARG A 85 16.50 0.63 8.05
N PHE A 86 17.58 0.92 7.33
CA PHE A 86 17.88 0.29 6.06
C PHE A 86 18.56 -1.07 6.29
N ASN A 87 18.01 -2.13 5.70
CA ASN A 87 18.62 -3.47 5.71
C ASN A 87 19.37 -3.70 4.38
N PRO A 88 20.72 -3.79 4.40
CA PRO A 88 21.52 -3.90 3.18
C PRO A 88 21.38 -5.26 2.47
N LEU A 89 20.97 -6.32 3.17
CA LEU A 89 20.83 -7.66 2.59
C LEU A 89 19.65 -7.73 1.63
N VAL A 90 18.52 -7.14 2.04
CA VAL A 90 17.29 -7.07 1.26
C VAL A 90 17.12 -5.74 0.54
N ARG A 91 18.05 -4.77 0.75
CA ARG A 91 18.11 -3.43 0.13
C ARG A 91 16.82 -2.63 0.28
N ARG A 92 16.23 -2.64 1.48
CA ARG A 92 14.99 -1.97 1.82
C ARG A 92 15.05 -1.24 3.15
N SER A 93 14.25 -0.17 3.28
CA SER A 93 14.06 0.56 4.51
C SER A 93 12.83 0.06 5.26
N TYR A 94 12.96 -0.17 6.56
CA TYR A 94 11.88 -0.67 7.40
C TYR A 94 11.64 0.25 8.59
N LEU A 95 10.36 0.41 8.95
CA LEU A 95 9.94 0.77 10.30
C LEU A 95 9.86 -0.51 11.11
N LEU A 96 10.67 -0.61 12.14
CA LEU A 96 10.77 -1.76 13.03
C LEU A 96 10.01 -1.48 14.33
N LYS A 97 9.19 -2.43 14.74
CA LYS A 97 8.47 -2.40 16.01
C LYS A 97 8.88 -3.61 16.84
N ASP A 98 9.64 -3.33 17.87
CA ASP A 98 10.17 -4.33 18.79
C ASP A 98 9.38 -4.33 20.09
N THR A 99 9.07 -5.51 20.61
CA THR A 99 8.58 -5.67 21.97
C THR A 99 9.20 -6.89 22.62
N MET A 100 9.07 -7.01 23.94
CA MET A 100 9.49 -8.18 24.68
C MET A 100 8.29 -8.81 25.39
N VAL A 101 8.21 -10.12 25.36
CA VAL A 101 7.26 -10.90 26.14
C VAL A 101 8.02 -11.91 27.01
N ILE A 102 7.42 -12.32 28.11
CA ILE A 102 7.93 -13.40 28.94
C ILE A 102 7.12 -14.65 28.61
N ASP A 103 7.78 -15.65 28.10
CA ASP A 103 7.22 -16.94 27.74
C ASP A 103 7.90 -18.06 28.53
N ASP A 104 7.16 -18.67 29.47
CA ASP A 104 7.64 -19.73 30.36
C ASP A 104 9.00 -19.38 31.04
N GLY A 105 9.13 -18.10 31.49
CA GLY A 105 10.32 -17.55 32.13
C GLY A 105 11.42 -17.12 31.15
N ARG A 106 11.28 -17.36 29.86
CA ARG A 106 12.18 -16.94 28.79
C ARG A 106 11.82 -15.54 28.30
N ARG A 107 12.80 -14.68 28.13
CA ARG A 107 12.61 -13.35 27.51
C ARG A 107 12.63 -13.48 26.00
N VAL A 108 11.52 -13.21 25.36
CA VAL A 108 11.35 -13.34 23.90
C VAL A 108 11.13 -11.97 23.30
N ARG A 109 11.99 -11.55 22.38
CA ARG A 109 11.80 -10.37 21.53
C ARG A 109 10.92 -10.75 20.36
N ILE A 110 9.91 -9.94 20.07
CA ILE A 110 9.12 -10.00 18.83
C ILE A 110 9.42 -8.71 18.06
N GLU A 111 9.86 -8.86 16.83
CA GLU A 111 10.07 -7.74 15.91
C GLU A 111 9.13 -7.87 14.72
N MET A 112 8.47 -6.78 14.38
CA MET A 112 7.70 -6.60 13.15
C MET A 112 8.42 -5.59 12.26
N ALA A 113 8.67 -5.95 11.01
CA ALA A 113 9.31 -5.10 10.01
C ALA A 113 8.28 -4.66 8.96
N ILE A 114 7.95 -3.37 8.97
CA ILE A 114 7.04 -2.71 8.02
C ILE A 114 7.89 -2.08 6.91
N ASP A 115 7.72 -2.55 5.68
CA ASP A 115 8.43 -2.02 4.51
C ASP A 115 7.98 -0.58 4.24
N LEU A 116 8.91 0.38 4.36
CA LEU A 116 8.61 1.80 4.18
C LEU A 116 8.38 2.16 2.72
N ASP A 117 9.02 1.47 1.79
CA ASP A 117 8.88 1.76 0.36
C ASP A 117 7.48 1.37 -0.13
N ILE A 118 6.99 0.21 0.31
CA ILE A 118 5.61 -0.24 0.01
C ILE A 118 4.58 0.64 0.72
N HIS A 119 4.83 0.98 1.99
CA HIS A 119 3.92 1.82 2.77
C HIS A 119 3.81 3.24 2.19
N GLU A 120 4.92 3.84 1.76
CA GLU A 120 4.90 5.17 1.12
C GLU A 120 4.20 5.14 -0.24
N LEU A 121 4.38 4.08 -1.03
CA LEU A 121 3.64 3.90 -2.29
C LEU A 121 2.14 3.77 -2.04
N ALA A 122 1.73 2.95 -1.08
CA ALA A 122 0.32 2.81 -0.71
C ALA A 122 -0.29 4.13 -0.20
N LYS A 123 0.46 4.87 0.62
CA LYS A 123 0.04 6.18 1.14
C LYS A 123 -0.10 7.22 0.03
N ARG A 124 0.83 7.26 -0.94
CA ARG A 124 0.75 8.15 -2.11
C ARG A 124 -0.48 7.83 -2.94
N SER A 125 -0.70 6.57 -3.28
CA SER A 125 -1.88 6.13 -4.05
C SER A 125 -3.19 6.47 -3.33
N PHE A 126 -3.24 6.31 -2.00
CA PHE A 126 -4.42 6.67 -1.22
C PHE A 126 -4.62 8.19 -1.14
N SER A 127 -3.54 8.97 -0.97
CA SER A 127 -3.60 10.44 -0.98
C SER A 127 -4.07 10.95 -2.35
N GLU A 128 -3.49 10.45 -3.44
CA GLU A 128 -3.91 10.81 -4.80
C GLU A 128 -5.39 10.47 -5.05
N PHE A 129 -5.86 9.31 -4.59
CA PHE A 129 -7.27 8.93 -4.69
C PHE A 129 -8.18 9.88 -3.90
N THR A 130 -7.81 10.21 -2.66
CA THR A 130 -8.59 11.11 -1.80
C THR A 130 -8.62 12.54 -2.36
N ASP A 131 -7.49 13.02 -2.88
CA ASP A 131 -7.38 14.34 -3.50
C ASP A 131 -8.24 14.41 -4.77
N ASN A 132 -8.23 13.38 -5.61
CA ASN A 132 -9.08 13.28 -6.79
C ASN A 132 -10.58 13.22 -6.43
N GLU A 133 -10.96 12.48 -5.39
CA GLU A 133 -12.36 12.43 -4.92
C GLU A 133 -12.83 13.80 -4.44
N ALA A 134 -12.02 14.52 -3.67
CA ALA A 134 -12.33 15.87 -3.22
C ALA A 134 -12.48 16.85 -4.39
N LEU A 135 -11.61 16.74 -5.39
CA LEU A 135 -11.64 17.56 -6.59
C LEU A 135 -12.88 17.26 -7.45
N ILE A 136 -13.24 15.99 -7.65
CA ILE A 136 -14.46 15.60 -8.39
C ILE A 136 -15.70 16.14 -7.67
N ASN A 137 -15.76 16.01 -6.35
CA ASN A 137 -16.90 16.53 -5.56
C ASN A 137 -17.00 18.05 -5.66
N GLU A 138 -15.89 18.78 -5.69
CA GLU A 138 -15.90 20.24 -5.89
C GLU A 138 -16.38 20.62 -7.30
N GLY A 139 -15.93 19.91 -8.33
CA GLY A 139 -16.41 20.08 -9.72
C GLY A 139 -17.91 19.85 -9.84
N LEU A 140 -18.42 18.78 -9.23
CA LEU A 140 -19.88 18.51 -9.18
C LEU A 140 -20.64 19.61 -8.42
N ARG A 141 -20.10 20.13 -7.33
CA ARG A 141 -20.71 21.20 -6.57
C ARG A 141 -20.80 22.49 -7.39
N CYS A 142 -19.75 22.84 -8.13
CA CYS A 142 -19.76 23.99 -9.03
C CYS A 142 -20.79 23.81 -10.14
N ALA A 143 -20.82 22.66 -10.78
CA ALA A 143 -21.78 22.36 -11.85
C ALA A 143 -23.23 22.41 -11.38
N LEU A 144 -23.53 21.87 -10.19
CA LEU A 144 -24.87 21.88 -9.62
C LEU A 144 -25.34 23.27 -9.13
N ALA A 145 -24.46 24.27 -9.09
CA ALA A 145 -24.80 25.65 -8.76
C ALA A 145 -25.23 26.47 -9.99
N GLU A 146 -25.09 25.94 -11.20
CA GLU A 146 -25.49 26.59 -12.45
C GLU A 146 -27.00 26.60 -12.63
N GLU A 147 -27.50 27.59 -13.43
CA GLU A 147 -28.94 27.80 -13.60
C GLU A 147 -29.59 26.81 -14.60
N THR A 148 -28.81 26.28 -15.56
CA THR A 148 -29.33 25.38 -16.56
C THR A 148 -28.53 24.07 -16.63
N PRO A 149 -29.14 22.94 -17.08
CA PRO A 149 -28.44 21.68 -17.24
C PRO A 149 -27.25 21.76 -18.19
N GLU A 150 -27.37 22.55 -19.26
CA GLU A 150 -26.31 22.73 -20.26
C GLU A 150 -25.11 23.43 -19.62
N GLN A 151 -25.33 24.53 -18.88
CA GLN A 151 -24.27 25.22 -18.14
C GLN A 151 -23.61 24.29 -17.09
N SER A 152 -24.41 23.47 -16.41
CA SER A 152 -23.89 22.49 -15.46
C SER A 152 -22.93 21.50 -16.12
N ILE A 153 -23.27 21.00 -17.30
CA ILE A 153 -22.40 20.09 -18.07
C ILE A 153 -21.12 20.81 -18.52
N ASP A 154 -21.23 22.01 -19.10
CA ASP A 154 -20.09 22.78 -19.55
C ASP A 154 -19.11 23.08 -18.40
N THR A 155 -19.64 23.52 -17.24
CA THR A 155 -18.84 23.78 -16.03
C THR A 155 -18.15 22.51 -15.55
N LEU A 156 -18.83 21.35 -15.55
CA LEU A 156 -18.24 20.08 -15.16
C LEU A 156 -17.11 19.65 -16.13
N LEU A 157 -17.34 19.73 -17.45
CA LEU A 157 -16.33 19.37 -18.46
C LEU A 157 -15.10 20.27 -18.35
N GLN A 158 -15.31 21.58 -18.19
CA GLN A 158 -14.22 22.54 -17.98
C GLN A 158 -13.41 22.19 -16.72
N TYR A 159 -14.10 21.91 -15.62
CA TYR A 159 -13.43 21.56 -14.37
C TYR A 159 -12.60 20.28 -14.50
N LEU A 160 -13.17 19.23 -15.10
CA LEU A 160 -12.47 17.97 -15.35
C LEU A 160 -11.28 18.15 -16.30
N GLY A 161 -11.45 18.93 -17.39
CA GLY A 161 -10.39 19.21 -18.34
C GLY A 161 -9.20 19.92 -17.70
N GLN A 162 -9.46 20.94 -16.89
CA GLN A 162 -8.43 21.66 -16.15
C GLN A 162 -7.75 20.78 -15.08
N MET A 163 -8.53 20.00 -14.34
CA MET A 163 -8.02 19.12 -13.29
C MET A 163 -7.08 18.04 -13.83
N PHE A 164 -7.46 17.39 -14.93
CA PHE A 164 -6.65 16.33 -15.56
C PHE A 164 -5.65 16.86 -16.58
N GLN A 165 -5.56 18.20 -16.77
CA GLN A 165 -4.70 18.84 -17.78
C GLN A 165 -4.91 18.23 -19.17
N SER A 166 -6.17 17.97 -19.51
CA SER A 166 -6.57 17.35 -20.77
C SER A 166 -6.67 18.41 -21.88
N ASP A 167 -6.38 18.04 -23.10
CA ASP A 167 -6.61 18.89 -24.25
C ASP A 167 -8.11 19.01 -24.55
N ARG A 168 -8.87 17.94 -24.34
CA ARG A 168 -10.33 17.86 -24.57
C ARG A 168 -11.02 16.94 -23.57
N VAL A 169 -12.30 17.24 -23.33
CA VAL A 169 -13.20 16.34 -22.58
C VAL A 169 -14.53 16.31 -23.35
N TYR A 170 -15.07 15.11 -23.58
CA TYR A 170 -16.30 14.93 -24.34
C TYR A 170 -17.38 14.19 -23.57
N ILE A 171 -18.64 14.39 -24.03
CA ILE A 171 -19.75 13.47 -23.76
C ILE A 171 -20.29 12.97 -25.08
N PHE A 172 -20.32 11.67 -25.24
CA PHE A 172 -20.95 10.99 -26.36
C PHE A 172 -22.29 10.40 -25.93
N GLU A 173 -23.33 10.70 -26.67
CA GLU A 173 -24.66 10.13 -26.45
C GLU A 173 -25.06 9.25 -27.62
N LYS A 174 -25.74 8.14 -27.33
CA LYS A 174 -26.21 7.21 -28.35
C LYS A 174 -27.39 7.82 -29.10
N ASN A 175 -27.27 7.93 -30.42
CA ASN A 175 -28.33 8.47 -31.27
C ASN A 175 -29.37 7.40 -31.67
N LYS A 176 -30.43 7.82 -32.34
CA LYS A 176 -31.55 6.95 -32.83
C LYS A 176 -31.12 5.87 -33.82
N HIS A 177 -29.96 5.98 -34.43
CA HIS A 177 -29.39 5.01 -35.38
C HIS A 177 -28.50 3.97 -34.74
N GLY A 178 -28.25 4.09 -33.42
CA GLY A 178 -27.40 3.19 -32.69
C GLY A 178 -25.91 3.61 -32.65
N ASN A 179 -25.57 4.70 -33.34
CA ASN A 179 -24.25 5.33 -33.34
C ASN A 179 -24.16 6.38 -32.21
N PHE A 180 -23.01 7.04 -32.08
CA PHE A 180 -22.76 8.03 -31.04
C PHE A 180 -22.52 9.42 -31.64
N ASP A 181 -23.09 10.42 -30.99
CA ASP A 181 -22.87 11.83 -31.30
C ASP A 181 -22.11 12.46 -30.14
N ASN A 182 -21.06 13.25 -30.42
CA ASN A 182 -20.43 14.13 -29.44
C ASN A 182 -21.41 15.28 -29.14
N THR A 183 -22.04 15.24 -27.98
CA THR A 183 -23.07 16.20 -27.60
C THR A 183 -22.57 17.37 -26.78
N TYR A 184 -21.47 17.17 -26.06
CA TYR A 184 -20.79 18.21 -25.30
C TYR A 184 -19.28 18.04 -25.42
N GLU A 185 -18.57 19.15 -25.57
CA GLU A 185 -17.12 19.18 -25.68
C GLU A 185 -16.55 20.41 -24.98
N TRP A 186 -15.54 20.18 -24.16
CA TRP A 186 -14.67 21.23 -23.68
C TRP A 186 -13.27 21.05 -24.28
N CYS A 187 -12.65 22.17 -24.71
CA CYS A 187 -11.30 22.21 -25.22
C CYS A 187 -10.44 23.18 -24.43
N ALA A 188 -9.18 22.83 -24.22
CA ALA A 188 -8.17 23.73 -23.67
C ALA A 188 -7.86 24.88 -24.66
N ASP A 189 -7.25 25.95 -24.14
CA ASP A 189 -6.86 27.09 -24.98
C ASP A 189 -5.96 26.68 -26.15
N GLY A 190 -6.35 27.05 -27.37
CA GLY A 190 -5.64 26.74 -28.60
C GLY A 190 -5.95 25.39 -29.21
N ILE A 191 -6.82 24.59 -28.61
CA ILE A 191 -7.29 23.30 -29.16
C ILE A 191 -8.53 23.55 -30.00
N ILE A 192 -8.55 23.01 -31.23
CA ILE A 192 -9.67 23.15 -32.16
C ILE A 192 -10.78 22.17 -31.78
N PRO A 193 -12.03 22.62 -31.58
CA PRO A 193 -13.16 21.72 -31.30
C PRO A 193 -13.39 20.73 -32.44
N GLU A 194 -13.82 19.51 -32.09
CA GLU A 194 -14.16 18.43 -33.02
C GLU A 194 -15.64 18.00 -32.90
N ILE A 195 -16.43 18.73 -32.14
CA ILE A 195 -17.83 18.39 -31.87
C ILE A 195 -18.65 18.20 -33.17
N ASP A 196 -18.43 19.06 -34.17
CA ASP A 196 -19.15 18.95 -35.46
C ASP A 196 -18.69 17.78 -36.34
N GLU A 197 -17.45 17.31 -36.15
CA GLU A 197 -16.86 16.23 -36.90
C GLU A 197 -17.14 14.85 -36.28
N LEU A 198 -17.34 14.84 -34.97
CA LEU A 198 -17.56 13.61 -34.20
C LEU A 198 -19.07 13.32 -34.04
N GLN A 199 -19.80 13.35 -35.15
CA GLN A 199 -21.21 13.01 -35.22
C GLN A 199 -21.42 11.68 -35.91
N ASN A 200 -22.42 10.90 -35.47
CA ASN A 200 -22.79 9.60 -36.01
C ASN A 200 -21.64 8.58 -36.06
N VAL A 201 -20.80 8.59 -35.03
CA VAL A 201 -19.61 7.73 -34.88
C VAL A 201 -20.04 6.29 -34.63
N ASN A 202 -19.52 5.32 -35.41
CA ASN A 202 -19.85 3.91 -35.22
C ASN A 202 -19.19 3.35 -33.93
N MET A 203 -19.92 2.47 -33.24
CA MET A 203 -19.47 1.76 -32.06
C MET A 203 -18.12 1.04 -32.26
N ASP A 204 -17.89 0.45 -33.46
CA ASP A 204 -16.66 -0.28 -33.77
C ASP A 204 -15.38 0.57 -33.63
N ILE A 205 -15.50 1.90 -33.66
CA ILE A 205 -14.37 2.82 -33.48
C ILE A 205 -14.09 3.06 -32.00
N ILE A 206 -15.10 2.88 -31.14
CA ILE A 206 -15.01 3.12 -29.69
C ILE A 206 -14.68 1.82 -28.94
N ASP A 207 -14.93 0.66 -29.50
CA ASP A 207 -14.72 -0.66 -28.88
C ASP A 207 -13.26 -0.92 -28.45
N TRP A 208 -12.28 -0.18 -29.00
CA TRP A 208 -10.88 -0.30 -28.61
C TRP A 208 -10.48 0.59 -27.40
N TRP A 209 -11.44 1.37 -26.89
CA TRP A 209 -11.23 2.19 -25.67
C TRP A 209 -11.51 1.43 -24.35
N TYR A 210 -11.99 0.19 -24.45
CA TYR A 210 -12.28 -0.68 -23.29
C TYR A 210 -11.30 -1.83 -23.14
#